data_616139e398e9729aef83b97bcfd8f6aa
#
_entry.id   616139e398e9729aef83b97bcfd8f6aa
#
_cell.length_a   1.000
_cell.length_b   1.000
_cell.length_c   1.000
_cell.angle_alpha   90.00
_cell.angle_beta   90.00
_cell.angle_gamma   90.00
#
_symmetry.space_group_name_H-M   'P 1'
#
loop_
_entity.id
_entity.type
_entity.pdbx_description
1 polymer ?
#
loop_
_entity_poly.entity_id
_entity_poly.type
_entity_poly.pdbx_seq_one_letter_code
_entity_poly.pdbx_strand_id
1 'polypeptide(L)'
;KSAEEIWLDALDSRESGDFDDAIRQAKEVVSIDEKNTEAWMAIATWSLPPPTKGKPIQPSLQQSAKSISALRKVVEYEPENLEAWIIGGRILLDHLGMLEDALQWWEDCRVQYPNNVTPILEQIAILVRLGLYEKCAERLAELQNEGMEEPTNQQAMRMQGVKGMLERAAKMEKKEIFKPQDPNHPRWEIIEKMKKVKPLSSTFWLVAFIAPIVFIFGSFAMTLLGGTMFGFVLVFLLILAAFGILTRLSMGLLQSRN
;
A
#
# COMPACT_ATOMS: atom_id res chain seq x y z
N LYS A 1 -1.05 17.66 42.00
CA LYS A 1 -0.10 16.62 41.55
C LYS A 1 0.95 17.27 40.67
N SER A 2 2.19 16.83 40.76
CA SER A 2 3.23 17.23 39.81
C SER A 2 3.02 16.53 38.45
N ALA A 3 3.64 17.04 37.38
CA ALA A 3 3.59 16.39 36.06
C ALA A 3 4.10 14.94 36.13
N GLU A 4 5.13 14.67 36.93
CA GLU A 4 5.71 13.37 37.15
C GLU A 4 4.75 12.39 37.85
N GLU A 5 4.02 12.84 38.90
CA GLU A 5 3.00 12.02 39.56
C GLU A 5 1.85 11.66 38.60
N ILE A 6 1.40 12.63 37.80
CA ILE A 6 0.34 12.40 36.81
C ILE A 6 0.83 11.46 35.70
N TRP A 7 2.11 11.54 35.32
CA TRP A 7 2.72 10.65 34.35
C TRP A 7 2.74 9.19 34.82
N LEU A 8 3.10 8.96 36.12
CA LEU A 8 3.04 7.63 36.71
C LEU A 8 1.60 7.09 36.76
N ASP A 9 0.62 7.90 37.12
CA ASP A 9 -0.80 7.50 37.07
C ASP A 9 -1.22 7.15 35.64
N ALA A 10 -0.72 7.87 34.61
CA ALA A 10 -1.02 7.57 33.21
C ALA A 10 -0.47 6.20 32.77
N LEU A 11 0.73 5.85 33.23
CA LEU A 11 1.33 4.54 32.96
C LEU A 11 0.54 3.42 33.65
N ASP A 12 0.12 3.62 34.90
CA ASP A 12 -0.70 2.62 35.63
C ASP A 12 -2.06 2.43 34.96
N SER A 13 -2.72 3.50 34.50
CA SER A 13 -3.96 3.43 33.75
C SER A 13 -3.77 2.68 32.42
N ARG A 14 -2.65 2.90 31.76
CA ARG A 14 -2.28 2.19 30.52
C ARG A 14 -2.08 0.69 30.75
N GLU A 15 -1.39 0.30 31.83
CA GLU A 15 -1.18 -1.11 32.19
C GLU A 15 -2.48 -1.81 32.58
N SER A 16 -3.39 -1.12 33.25
CA SER A 16 -4.72 -1.63 33.61
C SER A 16 -5.68 -1.75 32.43
N GLY A 17 -5.29 -1.21 31.24
CA GLY A 17 -6.08 -1.24 30.02
C GLY A 17 -7.08 -0.10 29.88
N ASP A 18 -7.06 0.89 30.77
CA ASP A 18 -7.87 2.11 30.67
C ASP A 18 -7.17 3.16 29.79
N PHE A 19 -7.26 2.95 28.47
CA PHE A 19 -6.59 3.80 27.48
C PHE A 19 -7.12 5.23 27.46
N ASP A 20 -8.41 5.43 27.73
CA ASP A 20 -9.01 6.76 27.70
C ASP A 20 -8.51 7.61 28.87
N ASP A 21 -8.41 7.01 30.06
CA ASP A 21 -7.90 7.69 31.24
C ASP A 21 -6.39 7.94 31.10
N ALA A 22 -5.62 6.97 30.60
CA ALA A 22 -4.20 7.13 30.31
C ALA A 22 -3.92 8.30 29.34
N ILE A 23 -4.68 8.41 28.26
CA ILE A 23 -4.54 9.53 27.30
C ILE A 23 -4.95 10.85 27.92
N ARG A 24 -5.98 10.87 28.78
CA ARG A 24 -6.41 12.06 29.47
C ARG A 24 -5.32 12.58 30.40
N GLN A 25 -4.72 11.71 31.20
CA GLN A 25 -3.62 12.02 32.11
C GLN A 25 -2.36 12.46 31.36
N ALA A 26 -1.99 11.77 30.25
CA ALA A 26 -0.88 12.20 29.41
C ALA A 26 -1.09 13.62 28.84
N LYS A 27 -2.33 13.99 28.49
CA LYS A 27 -2.66 15.37 28.08
C LYS A 27 -2.53 16.38 29.23
N GLU A 28 -2.83 15.97 30.44
CA GLU A 28 -2.64 16.81 31.63
C GLU A 28 -1.14 17.04 31.87
N VAL A 29 -0.29 16.02 31.70
CA VAL A 29 1.17 16.17 31.76
C VAL A 29 1.66 17.20 30.75
N VAL A 30 1.30 17.11 29.47
CA VAL A 30 1.77 18.08 28.47
C VAL A 30 1.17 19.47 28.64
N SER A 31 0.07 19.62 29.36
CA SER A 31 -0.47 20.93 29.74
C SER A 31 0.37 21.63 30.81
N ILE A 32 1.07 20.87 31.66
CA ILE A 32 1.98 21.36 32.68
C ILE A 32 3.40 21.53 32.13
N ASP A 33 3.87 20.52 31.39
CA ASP A 33 5.17 20.49 30.72
C ASP A 33 4.99 20.20 29.22
N GLU A 34 4.86 21.27 28.45
CA GLU A 34 4.65 21.19 27.00
C GLU A 34 5.81 20.48 26.24
N LYS A 35 7.01 20.48 26.84
CA LYS A 35 8.19 19.86 26.22
C LYS A 35 8.37 18.40 26.58
N ASN A 36 7.45 17.80 27.31
CA ASN A 36 7.51 16.38 27.66
C ASN A 36 7.23 15.51 26.43
N THR A 37 8.30 15.14 25.72
CA THR A 37 8.22 14.34 24.48
C THR A 37 7.72 12.93 24.72
N GLU A 38 7.99 12.34 25.91
CA GLU A 38 7.46 11.01 26.27
C GLU A 38 5.93 11.02 26.36
N ALA A 39 5.37 12.05 27.02
CA ALA A 39 3.92 12.18 27.12
C ALA A 39 3.27 12.46 25.76
N TRP A 40 3.89 13.26 24.87
CA TRP A 40 3.43 13.44 23.51
C TRP A 40 3.48 12.15 22.70
N MET A 41 4.57 11.38 22.82
CA MET A 41 4.72 10.09 22.17
C MET A 41 3.67 9.08 22.65
N ALA A 42 3.38 9.09 23.95
CA ALA A 42 2.31 8.29 24.54
C ALA A 42 0.93 8.66 23.98
N ILE A 43 0.59 9.96 23.94
CA ILE A 43 -0.66 10.43 23.32
C ILE A 43 -0.77 9.95 21.88
N ALA A 44 0.32 10.02 21.13
CA ALA A 44 0.35 9.59 19.72
C ALA A 44 0.07 8.09 19.58
N THR A 45 0.81 7.27 20.33
CA THR A 45 0.76 5.80 20.19
C THR A 45 -0.50 5.21 20.85
N TRP A 46 -0.93 5.72 21.99
CA TRP A 46 -2.13 5.22 22.70
C TRP A 46 -3.44 5.63 22.01
N SER A 47 -3.42 6.69 21.21
CA SER A 47 -4.58 7.07 20.39
C SER A 47 -4.84 6.10 19.23
N LEU A 48 -3.87 5.25 18.88
CA LEU A 48 -4.01 4.25 17.83
C LEU A 48 -4.59 2.94 18.40
N PRO A 49 -5.27 2.13 17.60
CA PRO A 49 -5.75 0.83 18.06
C PRO A 49 -4.56 -0.07 18.44
N PRO A 50 -4.69 -0.84 19.54
CA PRO A 50 -3.62 -1.72 19.99
C PRO A 50 -3.30 -2.79 18.94
N PRO A 51 -2.04 -3.25 18.87
CA PRO A 51 -1.66 -4.34 17.98
C PRO A 51 -2.40 -5.63 18.36
N THR A 52 -3.17 -6.17 17.44
CA THR A 52 -3.92 -7.41 17.63
C THR A 52 -3.22 -8.58 16.96
N LYS A 53 -3.30 -9.78 17.58
CA LYS A 53 -2.89 -11.04 16.93
C LYS A 53 -3.88 -11.36 15.81
N GLY A 54 -3.59 -10.94 14.59
CA GLY A 54 -4.47 -11.15 13.43
C GLY A 54 -4.41 -10.00 12.44
N LYS A 55 -5.54 -9.68 11.80
CA LYS A 55 -5.60 -8.50 10.92
C LYS A 55 -5.42 -7.22 11.74
N PRO A 56 -4.47 -6.34 11.36
CA PRO A 56 -4.31 -5.07 12.04
C PRO A 56 -5.59 -4.25 11.92
N ILE A 57 -6.04 -3.71 13.05
CA ILE A 57 -7.21 -2.82 13.08
C ILE A 57 -6.75 -1.48 12.49
N GLN A 58 -7.45 -1.01 11.46
CA GLN A 58 -7.17 0.30 10.88
C GLN A 58 -7.64 1.40 11.83
N PRO A 59 -6.78 2.39 12.15
CA PRO A 59 -7.20 3.51 12.96
C PRO A 59 -8.24 4.36 12.24
N SER A 60 -9.17 4.94 12.98
CA SER A 60 -10.11 5.92 12.44
C SER A 60 -9.37 7.21 12.04
N LEU A 61 -9.99 8.03 11.17
CA LEU A 61 -9.44 9.34 10.80
C LEU A 61 -9.18 10.22 12.03
N GLN A 62 -10.06 10.17 13.03
CA GLN A 62 -9.91 10.93 14.25
C GLN A 62 -8.72 10.46 15.09
N GLN A 63 -8.50 9.14 15.19
CA GLN A 63 -7.35 8.56 15.87
C GLN A 63 -6.05 8.94 15.17
N SER A 64 -6.03 8.81 13.83
CA SER A 64 -4.87 9.19 13.01
C SER A 64 -4.55 10.68 13.13
N ALA A 65 -5.57 11.56 13.11
CA ALA A 65 -5.39 13.00 13.27
C ALA A 65 -4.85 13.38 14.66
N LYS A 66 -5.33 12.73 15.72
CA LYS A 66 -4.81 12.94 17.08
C LYS A 66 -3.35 12.50 17.18
N SER A 67 -3.05 11.31 16.63
CA SER A 67 -1.70 10.76 16.67
C SER A 67 -0.71 11.64 15.91
N ILE A 68 -1.02 12.05 14.67
CA ILE A 68 -0.10 12.91 13.90
C ILE A 68 0.08 14.29 14.52
N SER A 69 -0.96 14.84 15.15
CA SER A 69 -0.85 16.11 15.87
C SER A 69 0.13 16.02 17.04
N ALA A 70 0.10 14.92 17.81
CA ALA A 70 1.03 14.69 18.90
C ALA A 70 2.46 14.43 18.40
N LEU A 71 2.62 13.64 17.32
CA LEU A 71 3.93 13.37 16.71
C LEU A 71 4.61 14.63 16.17
N ARG A 72 3.83 15.58 15.64
CA ARG A 72 4.37 16.91 15.25
C ARG A 72 5.02 17.62 16.43
N LYS A 73 4.45 17.49 17.64
CA LYS A 73 5.04 18.03 18.86
C LYS A 73 6.30 17.26 19.28
N VAL A 74 6.30 15.94 19.14
CA VAL A 74 7.50 15.14 19.41
C VAL A 74 8.66 15.61 18.55
N VAL A 75 8.50 15.66 17.21
CA VAL A 75 9.59 16.04 16.30
C VAL A 75 9.95 17.53 16.37
N GLU A 76 9.06 18.39 16.88
CA GLU A 76 9.33 19.80 17.15
C GLU A 76 10.30 19.95 18.32
N TYR A 77 10.12 19.18 19.40
CA TYR A 77 10.93 19.26 20.61
C TYR A 77 12.11 18.30 20.62
N GLU A 78 12.00 17.19 19.93
CA GLU A 78 13.00 16.13 19.82
C GLU A 78 13.15 15.68 18.36
N PRO A 79 13.74 16.50 17.48
CA PRO A 79 13.86 16.21 16.05
C PRO A 79 14.69 14.96 15.75
N GLU A 80 15.53 14.50 16.67
CA GLU A 80 16.31 13.27 16.64
C GLU A 80 15.50 12.02 17.02
N ASN A 81 14.19 12.12 17.24
CA ASN A 81 13.34 10.96 17.49
C ASN A 81 12.92 10.29 16.20
N LEU A 82 13.76 9.39 15.67
CA LEU A 82 13.50 8.69 14.40
C LEU A 82 12.20 7.85 14.44
N GLU A 83 11.83 7.31 15.61
CA GLU A 83 10.61 6.53 15.77
C GLU A 83 9.36 7.41 15.50
N ALA A 84 9.35 8.63 16.02
CA ALA A 84 8.26 9.59 15.76
C ALA A 84 8.14 9.91 14.27
N TRP A 85 9.26 10.08 13.56
CA TRP A 85 9.26 10.27 12.11
C TRP A 85 8.66 9.08 11.37
N ILE A 86 9.05 7.85 11.73
CA ILE A 86 8.57 6.61 11.10
C ILE A 86 7.07 6.43 11.31
N ILE A 87 6.58 6.62 12.54
CA ILE A 87 5.15 6.48 12.85
C ILE A 87 4.35 7.56 12.12
N GLY A 88 4.80 8.82 12.16
CA GLY A 88 4.13 9.95 11.53
C GLY A 88 4.01 9.80 10.01
N GLY A 89 5.10 9.42 9.35
CA GLY A 89 5.12 9.18 7.91
C GLY A 89 4.16 8.06 7.50
N ARG A 90 4.07 6.98 8.29
CA ARG A 90 3.13 5.90 8.05
C ARG A 90 1.67 6.35 8.22
N ILE A 91 1.38 7.13 9.25
CA ILE A 91 0.02 7.65 9.48
C ILE A 91 -0.40 8.56 8.33
N LEU A 92 0.45 9.48 7.92
CA LEU A 92 0.17 10.39 6.80
C LEU A 92 -0.09 9.63 5.50
N LEU A 93 0.73 8.61 5.22
CA LEU A 93 0.69 7.87 3.97
C LEU A 93 -0.43 6.82 3.92
N ASP A 94 -0.50 5.95 4.94
CA ASP A 94 -1.31 4.73 4.89
C ASP A 94 -2.70 4.90 5.50
N HIS A 95 -2.87 5.84 6.45
CA HIS A 95 -4.13 6.03 7.15
C HIS A 95 -4.87 7.30 6.73
N LEU A 96 -4.15 8.38 6.45
CA LEU A 96 -4.74 9.65 6.03
C LEU A 96 -4.70 9.84 4.50
N GLY A 97 -3.82 9.14 3.78
CA GLY A 97 -3.66 9.28 2.34
C GLY A 97 -3.12 10.66 1.91
N MET A 98 -2.48 11.39 2.83
CA MET A 98 -1.95 12.73 2.61
C MET A 98 -0.54 12.66 2.00
N LEU A 99 -0.49 12.38 0.69
CA LEU A 99 0.77 12.10 -0.01
C LEU A 99 1.75 13.28 0.00
N GLU A 100 1.25 14.50 -0.19
CA GLU A 100 2.08 15.71 -0.20
C GLU A 100 2.65 16.03 1.19
N ASP A 101 1.81 15.95 2.23
CA ASP A 101 2.26 16.12 3.61
C ASP A 101 3.24 15.02 4.02
N ALA A 102 3.05 13.78 3.56
CA ALA A 102 3.99 12.70 3.82
C ALA A 102 5.34 12.93 3.12
N LEU A 103 5.34 13.48 1.89
CA LEU A 103 6.59 13.87 1.22
C LEU A 103 7.34 14.94 2.00
N GLN A 104 6.64 15.98 2.46
CA GLN A 104 7.24 17.05 3.24
C GLN A 104 7.76 16.52 4.59
N TRP A 105 6.98 15.69 5.26
CA TRP A 105 7.36 15.03 6.51
C TRP A 105 8.69 14.26 6.39
N TRP A 106 8.84 13.49 5.32
CA TRP A 106 10.07 12.75 5.07
C TRP A 106 11.22 13.64 4.60
N GLU A 107 10.94 14.79 3.96
CA GLU A 107 11.98 15.78 3.65
C GLU A 107 12.51 16.42 4.92
N ASP A 108 11.64 16.79 5.86
CA ASP A 108 12.01 17.33 7.16
C ASP A 108 12.82 16.31 7.97
N CYS A 109 12.42 15.04 7.96
CA CYS A 109 13.19 13.94 8.54
C CYS A 109 14.58 13.81 7.91
N ARG A 110 14.70 13.96 6.59
CA ARG A 110 15.96 13.88 5.85
C ARG A 110 16.94 14.99 6.25
N VAL A 111 16.43 16.18 6.57
CA VAL A 111 17.25 17.27 7.09
C VAL A 111 17.89 16.91 8.42
N GLN A 112 17.18 16.20 9.29
CA GLN A 112 17.70 15.73 10.58
C GLN A 112 18.62 14.52 10.44
N TYR A 113 18.35 13.65 9.47
CA TYR A 113 19.06 12.40 9.22
C TYR A 113 19.59 12.33 7.78
N PRO A 114 20.56 13.17 7.39
CA PRO A 114 20.99 13.31 6.00
C PRO A 114 21.60 12.04 5.40
N ASN A 115 22.17 11.17 6.24
CA ASN A 115 22.83 9.92 5.81
C ASN A 115 21.92 8.69 5.96
N ASN A 116 20.73 8.84 6.54
CA ASN A 116 19.82 7.71 6.77
C ASN A 116 19.05 7.35 5.50
N VAL A 117 19.03 6.06 5.18
CA VAL A 117 18.38 5.51 3.98
C VAL A 117 16.85 5.59 4.07
N THR A 118 16.28 5.52 5.28
CA THR A 118 14.83 5.41 5.49
C THR A 118 14.02 6.55 4.89
N PRO A 119 14.32 7.84 5.15
CA PRO A 119 13.54 8.96 4.61
C PRO A 119 13.48 8.95 3.09
N ILE A 120 14.61 8.68 2.44
CA ILE A 120 14.70 8.66 0.97
C ILE A 120 13.87 7.50 0.40
N LEU A 121 13.92 6.30 1.01
CA LEU A 121 13.12 5.16 0.57
C LEU A 121 11.62 5.40 0.71
N GLU A 122 11.19 6.05 1.78
CA GLU A 122 9.78 6.38 1.97
C GLU A 122 9.32 7.46 0.99
N GLN A 123 10.14 8.46 0.68
CA GLN A 123 9.88 9.41 -0.41
C GLN A 123 9.74 8.71 -1.76
N ILE A 124 10.64 7.78 -2.08
CA ILE A 124 10.57 6.99 -3.31
C ILE A 124 9.23 6.21 -3.38
N ALA A 125 8.80 5.60 -2.29
CA ALA A 125 7.53 4.88 -2.25
C ALA A 125 6.33 5.79 -2.56
N ILE A 126 6.34 7.02 -2.05
CA ILE A 126 5.31 8.03 -2.34
C ILE A 126 5.38 8.49 -3.80
N LEU A 127 6.57 8.80 -4.30
CA LEU A 127 6.80 9.24 -5.68
C LEU A 127 6.35 8.17 -6.69
N VAL A 128 6.56 6.88 -6.39
CA VAL A 128 6.03 5.77 -7.19
C VAL A 128 4.51 5.77 -7.22
N ARG A 129 3.84 6.00 -6.07
CA ARG A 129 2.37 6.09 -6.01
C ARG A 129 1.83 7.27 -6.83
N LEU A 130 2.59 8.37 -6.87
CA LEU A 130 2.28 9.56 -7.69
C LEU A 130 2.63 9.38 -9.18
N GLY A 131 3.35 8.34 -9.56
CA GLY A 131 3.84 8.11 -10.92
C GLY A 131 4.98 9.04 -11.35
N LEU A 132 5.66 9.67 -10.39
CA LEU A 132 6.77 10.62 -10.61
C LEU A 132 8.10 9.88 -10.75
N TYR A 133 8.22 9.05 -11.79
CA TYR A 133 9.35 8.12 -11.95
C TYR A 133 10.70 8.81 -12.15
N GLU A 134 10.76 9.98 -12.77
CA GLU A 134 12.00 10.75 -12.91
C GLU A 134 12.54 11.14 -11.53
N LYS A 135 11.69 11.70 -10.66
CA LYS A 135 12.07 12.04 -9.29
C LYS A 135 12.43 10.81 -8.46
N CYS A 136 11.79 9.66 -8.72
CA CYS A 136 12.20 8.40 -8.09
C CYS A 136 13.63 8.01 -8.48
N ALA A 137 14.00 8.18 -9.75
CA ALA A 137 15.34 7.86 -10.24
C ALA A 137 16.40 8.79 -9.61
N GLU A 138 16.10 10.08 -9.46
CA GLU A 138 16.96 11.05 -8.78
C GLU A 138 17.18 10.64 -7.31
N ARG A 139 16.10 10.35 -6.57
CA ARG A 139 16.20 9.90 -5.17
C ARG A 139 16.92 8.57 -5.03
N LEU A 140 16.74 7.65 -5.96
CA LEU A 140 17.47 6.38 -5.95
C LEU A 140 18.97 6.56 -6.21
N ALA A 141 19.35 7.54 -7.04
CA ALA A 141 20.74 7.89 -7.26
C ALA A 141 21.41 8.51 -6.00
N GLU A 142 20.63 9.31 -5.23
CA GLU A 142 21.13 9.86 -3.96
C GLU A 142 21.55 8.77 -2.96
N LEU A 143 20.86 7.63 -2.94
CA LEU A 143 21.21 6.48 -2.07
C LEU A 143 22.55 5.80 -2.44
N GLN A 144 23.11 6.13 -3.59
CA GLN A 144 24.41 5.59 -4.03
C GLN A 144 25.58 6.55 -3.71
N ASN A 145 25.31 7.72 -3.11
CA ASN A 145 26.33 8.68 -2.75
C ASN A 145 27.20 8.16 -1.60
N GLU A 146 28.45 8.57 -1.62
CA GLU A 146 29.39 8.31 -0.51
C GLU A 146 28.87 8.98 0.78
N GLY A 147 28.86 8.25 1.88
CA GLY A 147 28.43 8.75 3.19
C GLY A 147 27.03 8.32 3.61
N MET A 148 26.27 7.67 2.76
CA MET A 148 24.99 7.06 3.17
C MET A 148 25.22 5.85 4.07
N GLU A 149 24.33 5.63 5.05
CA GLU A 149 24.31 4.41 5.87
C GLU A 149 24.13 3.17 4.99
N GLU A 150 24.74 2.06 5.40
CA GLU A 150 24.53 0.79 4.71
C GLU A 150 23.06 0.36 4.84
N PRO A 151 22.36 0.11 3.71
CA PRO A 151 20.97 -0.31 3.75
C PRO A 151 20.86 -1.72 4.36
N THR A 152 19.87 -1.93 5.19
CA THR A 152 19.50 -3.27 5.65
C THR A 152 19.10 -4.16 4.48
N ASN A 153 19.15 -5.48 4.64
CA ASN A 153 18.72 -6.42 3.59
C ASN A 153 17.32 -6.11 3.05
N GLN A 154 16.39 -5.72 3.92
CA GLN A 154 15.03 -5.37 3.52
C GLN A 154 15.01 -4.07 2.69
N GLN A 155 15.75 -3.06 3.08
CA GLN A 155 15.89 -1.81 2.33
C GLN A 155 16.56 -2.04 0.97
N ALA A 156 17.62 -2.84 0.92
CA ALA A 156 18.26 -3.22 -0.34
C ALA A 156 17.30 -3.94 -1.31
N MET A 157 16.49 -4.86 -0.81
CA MET A 157 15.43 -5.51 -1.62
C MET A 157 14.40 -4.51 -2.14
N ARG A 158 13.97 -3.54 -1.32
CA ARG A 158 13.07 -2.46 -1.76
C ARG A 158 13.71 -1.61 -2.86
N MET A 159 14.97 -1.21 -2.71
CA MET A 159 15.74 -0.46 -3.71
C MET A 159 15.80 -1.21 -5.05
N GLN A 160 16.11 -2.50 -5.01
CA GLN A 160 16.15 -3.34 -6.20
C GLN A 160 14.77 -3.46 -6.88
N GLY A 161 13.71 -3.58 -6.09
CA GLY A 161 12.33 -3.59 -6.56
C GLY A 161 11.96 -2.31 -7.30
N VAL A 162 12.32 -1.15 -6.73
CA VAL A 162 12.12 0.18 -7.35
C VAL A 162 12.92 0.30 -8.66
N LYS A 163 14.19 -0.10 -8.68
CA LYS A 163 15.02 -0.10 -9.89
C LYS A 163 14.38 -0.90 -11.02
N GLY A 164 13.92 -2.11 -10.75
CA GLY A 164 13.21 -2.94 -11.72
C GLY A 164 11.87 -2.32 -12.17
N MET A 165 11.21 -1.53 -11.33
CA MET A 165 9.99 -0.80 -11.69
C MET A 165 10.29 0.38 -12.62
N LEU A 166 11.35 1.16 -12.34
CA LEU A 166 11.81 2.26 -13.20
C LEU A 166 12.23 1.78 -14.59
N GLU A 167 12.94 0.66 -14.66
CA GLU A 167 13.32 0.04 -15.95
C GLU A 167 12.09 -0.37 -16.78
N ARG A 168 11.05 -0.90 -16.12
CA ARG A 168 9.78 -1.23 -16.80
C ARG A 168 9.03 0.02 -17.24
N ALA A 169 8.98 1.06 -16.38
CA ALA A 169 8.35 2.33 -16.72
C ALA A 169 9.03 2.98 -17.93
N ALA A 170 10.36 3.01 -17.98
CA ALA A 170 11.13 3.53 -19.10
C ALA A 170 10.87 2.74 -20.42
N LYS A 171 10.68 1.43 -20.33
CA LYS A 171 10.28 0.61 -21.49
C LYS A 171 8.85 0.89 -21.95
N MET A 172 7.93 1.17 -21.01
CA MET A 172 6.55 1.53 -21.32
C MET A 172 6.47 2.91 -21.97
N GLU A 173 7.24 3.88 -21.49
CA GLU A 173 7.33 5.22 -22.07
C GLU A 173 7.73 5.18 -23.55
N LYS A 174 8.76 4.38 -23.88
CA LYS A 174 9.19 4.14 -25.27
C LYS A 174 8.10 3.54 -26.15
N LYS A 175 7.12 2.85 -25.57
CA LYS A 175 5.97 2.23 -26.28
C LYS A 175 4.72 3.10 -26.26
N GLU A 176 4.81 4.37 -25.88
CA GLU A 176 3.69 5.30 -25.77
C GLU A 176 2.54 4.89 -24.82
N ILE A 177 2.82 3.97 -23.87
CA ILE A 177 1.83 3.46 -22.90
C ILE A 177 1.89 4.26 -21.58
N PHE A 178 2.80 5.21 -21.48
CA PHE A 178 3.03 6.00 -20.27
C PHE A 178 1.88 6.98 -19.98
N LYS A 179 1.42 7.01 -18.74
CA LYS A 179 0.41 7.98 -18.30
C LYS A 179 1.07 9.35 -18.07
N PRO A 180 0.66 10.39 -18.80
CA PRO A 180 1.21 11.72 -18.56
C PRO A 180 0.76 12.26 -17.19
N GLN A 181 1.62 13.08 -16.57
CA GLN A 181 1.35 13.73 -15.28
C GLN A 181 0.39 14.92 -15.44
N ASP A 182 0.48 15.61 -16.57
CA ASP A 182 -0.40 16.74 -16.88
C ASP A 182 -1.80 16.22 -17.26
N PRO A 183 -2.85 16.60 -16.50
CA PRO A 183 -4.22 16.19 -16.81
C PRO A 183 -4.72 16.67 -18.17
N ASN A 184 -4.13 17.73 -18.75
CA ASN A 184 -4.49 18.28 -20.07
C ASN A 184 -3.63 17.71 -21.22
N HIS A 185 -2.73 16.75 -20.93
CA HIS A 185 -1.86 16.21 -21.96
C HIS A 185 -2.65 15.40 -23.02
N PRO A 186 -2.39 15.62 -24.33
CA PRO A 186 -3.16 14.97 -25.41
C PRO A 186 -3.18 13.44 -25.36
N ARG A 187 -2.19 12.81 -24.74
CA ARG A 187 -2.12 11.35 -24.55
C ARG A 187 -3.22 10.79 -23.65
N TRP A 188 -3.87 11.59 -22.79
CA TRP A 188 -5.00 11.12 -22.00
C TRP A 188 -6.17 10.67 -22.86
N GLU A 189 -6.43 11.31 -24.01
CA GLU A 189 -7.45 10.87 -24.95
C GLU A 189 -7.17 9.48 -25.52
N ILE A 190 -5.90 9.16 -25.77
CA ILE A 190 -5.48 7.84 -26.26
C ILE A 190 -5.67 6.79 -25.17
N ILE A 191 -5.28 7.11 -23.92
CA ILE A 191 -5.43 6.24 -22.77
C ILE A 191 -6.93 5.98 -22.48
N GLU A 192 -7.77 6.99 -22.59
CA GLU A 192 -9.22 6.83 -22.44
C GLU A 192 -9.84 6.00 -23.57
N LYS A 193 -9.39 6.18 -24.80
CA LYS A 193 -9.80 5.33 -25.91
C LYS A 193 -9.37 3.87 -25.71
N MET A 194 -8.16 3.62 -25.20
CA MET A 194 -7.70 2.28 -24.84
C MET A 194 -8.49 1.66 -23.67
N LYS A 195 -8.90 2.44 -22.67
CA LYS A 195 -9.76 1.98 -21.58
C LYS A 195 -11.16 1.59 -22.06
N LYS A 196 -11.67 2.24 -23.11
CA LYS A 196 -12.97 1.91 -23.71
C LYS A 196 -12.95 0.61 -24.50
N VAL A 197 -11.79 0.22 -25.03
CA VAL A 197 -11.58 -1.13 -25.59
C VAL A 197 -11.35 -2.06 -24.41
N LYS A 198 -12.43 -2.64 -23.88
CA LYS A 198 -12.33 -3.71 -22.88
C LYS A 198 -11.44 -4.79 -23.47
N PRO A 199 -10.28 -5.12 -22.85
CA PRO A 199 -9.51 -6.25 -23.30
C PRO A 199 -10.44 -7.45 -23.27
N LEU A 200 -10.50 -8.20 -24.37
CA LEU A 200 -11.26 -9.45 -24.45
C LEU A 200 -10.92 -10.25 -23.21
N SER A 201 -11.94 -10.55 -22.39
CA SER A 201 -11.71 -11.14 -21.08
C SER A 201 -10.90 -12.43 -21.26
N SER A 202 -10.03 -12.73 -20.31
CA SER A 202 -9.29 -14.00 -20.28
C SER A 202 -10.22 -15.20 -20.50
N THR A 203 -11.46 -15.09 -20.05
CA THR A 203 -12.55 -16.04 -20.26
C THR A 203 -12.91 -16.19 -21.75
N PHE A 204 -12.90 -15.11 -22.54
CA PHE A 204 -13.18 -15.18 -23.98
C PHE A 204 -12.10 -15.99 -24.72
N TRP A 205 -10.83 -15.72 -24.43
CA TRP A 205 -9.73 -16.45 -25.04
C TRP A 205 -9.76 -17.93 -24.66
N LEU A 206 -10.07 -18.22 -23.41
CA LEU A 206 -10.17 -19.58 -22.89
C LEU A 206 -11.31 -20.34 -23.56
N VAL A 207 -12.48 -19.70 -23.75
CA VAL A 207 -13.60 -20.27 -24.49
C VAL A 207 -13.25 -20.41 -25.98
N ALA A 208 -12.60 -19.41 -26.59
CA ALA A 208 -12.20 -19.46 -28.01
C ALA A 208 -11.21 -20.59 -28.31
N PHE A 209 -10.33 -20.95 -27.38
CA PHE A 209 -9.40 -22.07 -27.54
C PHE A 209 -9.99 -23.43 -27.17
N ILE A 210 -10.83 -23.49 -26.14
CA ILE A 210 -11.40 -24.76 -25.65
C ILE A 210 -12.60 -25.19 -26.50
N ALA A 211 -13.45 -24.25 -26.95
CA ALA A 211 -14.65 -24.59 -27.73
C ALA A 211 -14.33 -25.38 -29.01
N PRO A 212 -13.32 -25.05 -29.86
CA PRO A 212 -12.97 -25.85 -31.01
C PRO A 212 -12.50 -27.26 -30.63
N ILE A 213 -11.71 -27.39 -29.58
CA ILE A 213 -11.19 -28.68 -29.09
C ILE A 213 -12.36 -29.56 -28.64
N VAL A 214 -13.27 -29.03 -27.83
CA VAL A 214 -14.45 -29.75 -27.37
C VAL A 214 -15.38 -30.12 -28.54
N PHE A 215 -15.49 -29.25 -29.56
CA PHE A 215 -16.28 -29.52 -30.76
C PHE A 215 -15.70 -30.66 -31.58
N ILE A 216 -14.35 -30.67 -31.82
CA ILE A 216 -13.65 -31.70 -32.57
C ILE A 216 -13.74 -33.07 -31.84
N PHE A 217 -13.42 -33.09 -30.54
CA PHE A 217 -13.50 -34.33 -29.74
C PHE A 217 -14.96 -34.78 -29.54
N GLY A 218 -15.90 -33.87 -29.39
CA GLY A 218 -17.32 -34.18 -29.34
C GLY A 218 -17.86 -34.78 -30.63
N SER A 219 -17.42 -34.25 -31.77
CA SER A 219 -17.80 -34.79 -33.08
C SER A 219 -17.22 -36.17 -33.30
N PHE A 220 -15.97 -36.43 -32.87
CA PHE A 220 -15.32 -37.74 -32.93
C PHE A 220 -15.99 -38.76 -32.04
N ALA A 221 -16.35 -38.38 -30.82
CA ALA A 221 -17.09 -39.23 -29.86
C ALA A 221 -18.50 -39.56 -30.39
N MET A 222 -19.16 -38.63 -31.09
CA MET A 222 -20.46 -38.87 -31.71
C MET A 222 -20.41 -39.89 -32.85
N THR A 223 -19.35 -39.88 -33.68
CA THR A 223 -19.16 -40.89 -34.72
C THR A 223 -18.89 -42.26 -34.14
N LEU A 224 -18.20 -42.36 -33.02
CA LEU A 224 -17.93 -43.62 -32.30
C LEU A 224 -19.17 -44.20 -31.60
N LEU A 225 -20.07 -43.36 -31.10
CA LEU A 225 -21.28 -43.73 -30.33
C LEU A 225 -22.54 -43.92 -31.24
N GLY A 226 -22.39 -43.94 -32.54
CA GLY A 226 -23.47 -44.28 -33.50
C GLY A 226 -24.55 -43.20 -33.63
N GLY A 227 -24.27 -41.92 -33.34
CA GLY A 227 -25.14 -40.78 -33.65
C GLY A 227 -26.45 -40.73 -32.87
N THR A 228 -26.55 -41.36 -31.75
CA THR A 228 -27.79 -41.39 -30.95
C THR A 228 -28.03 -40.06 -30.22
N MET A 229 -29.32 -39.69 -30.06
CA MET A 229 -29.71 -38.48 -29.33
C MET A 229 -29.07 -38.38 -27.92
N PHE A 230 -28.73 -39.51 -27.34
CA PHE A 230 -28.06 -39.62 -26.02
C PHE A 230 -26.65 -39.04 -26.06
N GLY A 231 -25.91 -39.23 -27.17
CA GLY A 231 -24.57 -38.66 -27.37
C GLY A 231 -24.58 -37.12 -27.41
N PHE A 232 -25.60 -36.53 -28.08
CA PHE A 232 -25.78 -35.06 -28.10
C PHE A 232 -26.02 -34.49 -26.71
N VAL A 233 -26.89 -35.08 -25.90
CA VAL A 233 -27.20 -34.64 -24.55
C VAL A 233 -25.96 -34.75 -23.66
N LEU A 234 -25.19 -35.79 -23.76
CA LEU A 234 -23.98 -36.03 -22.98
C LEU A 234 -22.87 -34.99 -23.27
N VAL A 235 -22.65 -34.71 -24.56
CA VAL A 235 -21.67 -33.67 -25.00
C VAL A 235 -22.12 -32.28 -24.54
N PHE A 236 -23.43 -31.97 -24.64
CA PHE A 236 -23.98 -30.71 -24.17
C PHE A 236 -23.83 -30.52 -22.63
N LEU A 237 -24.08 -31.57 -21.85
CA LEU A 237 -23.88 -31.56 -20.40
C LEU A 237 -22.40 -31.38 -20.03
N LEU A 238 -21.48 -32.02 -20.76
CA LEU A 238 -20.02 -31.85 -20.53
C LEU A 238 -19.57 -30.41 -20.83
N ILE A 239 -20.12 -29.77 -21.90
CA ILE A 239 -19.84 -28.37 -22.21
C ILE A 239 -20.37 -27.46 -21.10
N LEU A 240 -21.59 -27.68 -20.61
CA LEU A 240 -22.16 -26.91 -19.50
C LEU A 240 -21.39 -27.09 -18.20
N ALA A 241 -20.95 -28.31 -17.88
CA ALA A 241 -20.14 -28.60 -16.70
C ALA A 241 -18.77 -27.92 -16.79
N ALA A 242 -18.09 -28.00 -17.94
CA ALA A 242 -16.81 -27.32 -18.17
C ALA A 242 -16.96 -25.79 -18.07
N PHE A 243 -18.03 -25.23 -18.61
CA PHE A 243 -18.33 -23.80 -18.47
C PHE A 243 -18.60 -23.39 -17.02
N GLY A 244 -19.34 -24.19 -16.26
CA GLY A 244 -19.62 -23.95 -14.84
C GLY A 244 -18.37 -24.04 -13.96
N ILE A 245 -17.45 -24.96 -14.24
CA ILE A 245 -16.16 -25.06 -13.53
C ILE A 245 -15.27 -23.87 -13.85
N LEU A 246 -15.19 -23.46 -15.12
CA LEU A 246 -14.38 -22.35 -15.58
C LEU A 246 -14.84 -20.99 -15.02
N THR A 247 -16.15 -20.78 -14.95
CA THR A 247 -16.71 -19.55 -14.34
C THR A 247 -16.44 -19.48 -12.84
N ARG A 248 -16.46 -20.62 -12.12
CA ARG A 248 -16.11 -20.68 -10.69
C ARG A 248 -14.61 -20.47 -10.43
N LEU A 249 -13.74 -21.03 -11.27
CA LEU A 249 -12.28 -20.84 -11.15
C LEU A 249 -11.88 -19.39 -11.43
N SER A 250 -12.48 -18.73 -12.41
CA SER A 250 -12.21 -17.31 -12.70
C SER A 250 -12.67 -16.37 -11.57
N MET A 251 -13.78 -16.67 -10.90
CA MET A 251 -14.25 -15.91 -9.74
C MET A 251 -13.38 -16.14 -8.50
N GLY A 252 -12.89 -17.35 -8.27
CA GLY A 252 -11.99 -17.67 -7.17
C GLY A 252 -10.63 -16.98 -7.28
N LEU A 253 -10.08 -16.83 -8.48
CA LEU A 253 -8.83 -16.13 -8.74
C LEU A 253 -8.95 -14.60 -8.60
N LEU A 254 -10.13 -14.04 -8.81
CA LEU A 254 -10.40 -12.60 -8.60
C LEU A 254 -10.59 -12.25 -7.12
N GLN A 255 -11.13 -13.18 -6.30
CA GLN A 255 -11.29 -13.00 -4.86
C GLN A 255 -9.99 -13.18 -4.06
N SER A 256 -8.99 -13.88 -4.58
CA SER A 256 -7.69 -14.05 -3.92
C SER A 256 -6.71 -12.88 -4.14
N ARG A 257 -7.12 -11.85 -4.87
CA ARG A 257 -6.29 -10.69 -5.26
C ARG A 257 -6.72 -9.37 -4.60
N ASN A 258 -7.72 -9.40 -3.71
CA ASN A 258 -8.12 -8.23 -2.89
C ASN A 258 -7.63 -8.35 -1.45
#